data_c90129bf2df1727d5a8b089b8ad1df8a
#
_entry.id   c90129bf2df1727d5a8b089b8ad1df8a
#
_cell.length_a   1.000
_cell.length_b   1.000
_cell.length_c   1.000
_cell.angle_alpha   90.00
_cell.angle_beta   90.00
_cell.angle_gamma   90.00
#
_symmetry.space_group_name_H-M   'P 1'
#
loop_
_entity.id
_entity.type
_entity.pdbx_description
1 polymer ?
#
loop_
_entity_poly.entity_id
_entity_poly.type
_entity_poly.pdbx_seq_one_letter_code
_entity_poly.pdbx_strand_id
1 'polypeptide(L)'
;MQPNLDPSTTSVLFIDGNDADRAYFAEGLKLCSPDYLILEAWDGASGLEIYRRSPWIDCVVLELDLPDRSGFEVLVDLVPLVRRPNVPVIVLTRLTDRGVWTLAKRNGALACFVKQHMGYDALDRAIQNAVAFMGLLPKEDRYRPI
;
A
#
# COMPACT_ATOMS: atom_id res chain seq x y z
N MET A 1 21.41 2.28 0.25
CA MET A 1 21.47 3.65 -0.29
C MET A 1 20.08 4.06 -0.75
N GLN A 2 19.58 5.17 -0.25
CA GLN A 2 18.29 5.68 -0.71
C GLN A 2 18.46 6.27 -2.11
N PRO A 3 17.53 6.00 -3.02
CA PRO A 3 17.55 6.70 -4.30
C PRO A 3 17.39 8.20 -4.08
N ASN A 4 18.03 8.98 -4.91
CA ASN A 4 17.90 10.44 -4.86
C ASN A 4 16.54 10.81 -5.46
N LEU A 5 15.50 10.73 -4.63
CA LEU A 5 14.13 10.99 -5.06
C LEU A 5 13.80 12.48 -4.99
N ASP A 6 13.14 12.95 -6.03
CA ASP A 6 12.46 14.24 -5.97
C ASP A 6 11.44 14.20 -4.83
N PRO A 7 11.45 15.16 -3.90
CA PRO A 7 10.47 15.19 -2.80
C PRO A 7 9.00 15.20 -3.27
N SER A 8 8.74 15.61 -4.50
CA SER A 8 7.39 15.59 -5.07
C SER A 8 6.98 14.22 -5.61
N THR A 9 7.92 13.27 -5.74
CA THR A 9 7.64 11.93 -6.26
C THR A 9 6.92 11.10 -5.21
N THR A 10 5.76 10.55 -5.57
CA THR A 10 5.02 9.62 -4.73
C THR A 10 5.52 8.20 -4.98
N SER A 11 5.89 7.51 -3.91
CA SER A 11 6.40 6.14 -3.95
C SER A 11 5.35 5.18 -3.43
N VAL A 12 5.00 4.19 -4.23
CA VAL A 12 3.95 3.20 -3.93
C VAL A 12 4.57 1.82 -3.93
N LEU A 13 4.34 1.07 -2.85
CA LEU A 13 4.68 -0.35 -2.79
C LEU A 13 3.43 -1.17 -3.05
N PHE A 14 3.45 -2.01 -4.06
CA PHE A 14 2.33 -2.86 -4.45
C PHE A 14 2.66 -4.32 -4.10
N ILE A 15 1.93 -4.89 -3.13
CA ILE A 15 2.15 -6.27 -2.65
C ILE A 15 0.97 -7.12 -3.10
N ASP A 16 1.21 -8.01 -4.08
CA ASP A 16 0.17 -8.86 -4.66
C ASP A 16 0.82 -10.05 -5.35
N GLY A 17 0.40 -11.26 -4.99
CA GLY A 17 0.93 -12.49 -5.57
C GLY A 17 0.39 -12.81 -6.97
N ASN A 18 -0.67 -12.16 -7.41
CA ASN A 18 -1.23 -12.36 -8.74
C ASN A 18 -0.54 -11.43 -9.74
N ASP A 19 0.30 -12.00 -10.60
CA ASP A 19 1.11 -11.22 -11.54
C ASP A 19 0.26 -10.40 -12.52
N ALA A 20 -0.84 -10.97 -13.00
CA ALA A 20 -1.72 -10.29 -13.96
C ALA A 20 -2.44 -9.09 -13.31
N ASP A 21 -2.96 -9.27 -12.10
CA ASP A 21 -3.62 -8.19 -11.36
C ASP A 21 -2.62 -7.09 -11.03
N ARG A 22 -1.44 -7.46 -10.53
CA ARG A 22 -0.42 -6.50 -10.17
C ARG A 22 0.04 -5.69 -11.38
N ALA A 23 0.27 -6.35 -12.51
CA ALA A 23 0.66 -5.68 -13.74
C ALA A 23 -0.42 -4.70 -14.22
N TYR A 24 -1.67 -5.13 -14.21
CA TYR A 24 -2.79 -4.29 -14.62
C TYR A 24 -2.85 -2.98 -13.83
N PHE A 25 -2.82 -3.10 -12.50
CA PHE A 25 -2.92 -1.92 -11.65
C PHE A 25 -1.65 -1.07 -11.68
N ALA A 26 -0.48 -1.69 -11.65
CA ALA A 26 0.78 -0.94 -11.68
C ALA A 26 0.95 -0.15 -12.97
N GLU A 27 0.67 -0.79 -14.12
CA GLU A 27 0.75 -0.11 -15.42
C GLU A 27 -0.31 1.00 -15.52
N GLY A 28 -1.52 0.74 -15.04
CA GLY A 28 -2.59 1.75 -15.03
C GLY A 28 -2.26 2.95 -14.17
N LEU A 29 -1.67 2.73 -13.00
CA LEU A 29 -1.24 3.82 -12.12
C LEU A 29 -0.19 4.71 -12.80
N LYS A 30 0.74 4.12 -13.53
CA LYS A 30 1.75 4.89 -14.29
C LYS A 30 1.14 5.69 -15.43
N LEU A 31 0.04 5.21 -16.02
CA LEU A 31 -0.68 5.99 -17.03
C LEU A 31 -1.36 7.22 -16.41
N CYS A 32 -1.97 7.06 -15.23
CA CYS A 32 -2.63 8.17 -14.54
C CYS A 32 -1.64 9.15 -13.92
N SER A 33 -0.56 8.62 -13.36
CA SER A 33 0.43 9.39 -12.60
C SER A 33 1.84 8.95 -13.00
N PRO A 34 2.35 9.44 -14.14
CA PRO A 34 3.65 8.99 -14.69
C PRO A 34 4.83 9.17 -13.75
N ASP A 35 4.72 10.09 -12.80
CA ASP A 35 5.81 10.39 -11.86
C ASP A 35 5.84 9.44 -10.65
N TYR A 36 4.86 8.55 -10.53
CA TYR A 36 4.90 7.55 -9.44
C TYR A 36 6.12 6.64 -9.58
N LEU A 37 6.79 6.43 -8.45
CA LEU A 37 7.74 5.33 -8.32
C LEU A 37 6.99 4.13 -7.75
N ILE A 38 6.82 3.08 -8.53
CA ILE A 38 6.09 1.88 -8.11
C ILE A 38 7.07 0.75 -7.88
N LEU A 39 7.07 0.25 -6.64
CA LEU A 39 7.81 -0.95 -6.26
C LEU A 39 6.82 -2.10 -6.17
N GLU A 40 7.21 -3.28 -6.62
CA GLU A 40 6.33 -4.44 -6.66
C GLU A 40 6.92 -5.59 -5.85
N ALA A 41 6.05 -6.27 -5.11
CA ALA A 41 6.37 -7.48 -4.38
C ALA A 41 5.28 -8.53 -4.65
N TRP A 42 5.69 -9.79 -4.77
CA TRP A 42 4.78 -10.89 -5.11
C TRP A 42 4.35 -11.71 -3.90
N ASP A 43 4.89 -11.43 -2.72
CA ASP A 43 4.47 -12.09 -1.47
C ASP A 43 4.67 -11.17 -0.27
N GLY A 44 4.23 -11.62 0.89
CA GLY A 44 4.30 -10.84 2.12
C GLY A 44 5.73 -10.61 2.59
N ALA A 45 6.57 -11.64 2.52
CA ALA A 45 7.96 -11.56 2.97
C ALA A 45 8.75 -10.54 2.17
N SER A 46 8.65 -10.59 0.83
CA SER A 46 9.35 -9.63 -0.03
C SER A 46 8.79 -8.22 0.13
N GLY A 47 7.47 -8.09 0.32
CA GLY A 47 6.86 -6.79 0.56
C GLY A 47 7.36 -6.12 1.83
N LEU A 48 7.41 -6.86 2.93
CA LEU A 48 7.94 -6.35 4.20
C LEU A 48 9.43 -6.02 4.11
N GLU A 49 10.20 -6.83 3.41
CA GLU A 49 11.63 -6.59 3.19
C GLU A 49 11.85 -5.28 2.45
N ILE A 50 11.11 -5.07 1.35
CA ILE A 50 11.18 -3.83 0.58
C ILE A 50 10.79 -2.64 1.44
N TYR A 51 9.72 -2.76 2.22
CA TYR A 51 9.26 -1.67 3.07
C TYR A 51 10.31 -1.29 4.12
N ARG A 52 10.93 -2.29 4.77
CA ARG A 52 11.95 -2.04 5.79
C ARG A 52 13.18 -1.35 5.24
N ARG A 53 13.54 -1.64 3.99
CA ARG A 53 14.68 -0.99 3.30
C ARG A 53 14.32 0.35 2.70
N SER A 54 13.04 0.65 2.59
CA SER A 54 12.53 1.82 1.86
C SER A 54 11.55 2.59 2.72
N PRO A 55 12.00 3.19 3.84
CA PRO A 55 11.10 3.92 4.74
C PRO A 55 10.50 5.18 4.12
N TRP A 56 10.95 5.55 2.91
CA TRP A 56 10.44 6.68 2.13
C TRP A 56 9.18 6.32 1.31
N ILE A 57 8.70 5.08 1.38
CA ILE A 57 7.46 4.69 0.70
C ILE A 57 6.29 5.48 1.27
N ASP A 58 5.49 6.08 0.38
CA ASP A 58 4.38 6.96 0.74
C ASP A 58 3.05 6.24 0.91
N CYS A 59 2.87 5.10 0.24
CA CYS A 59 1.63 4.33 0.28
C CYS A 59 1.90 2.86 -0.04
N VAL A 60 1.19 1.97 0.63
CA VAL A 60 1.23 0.52 0.33
C VAL A 60 -0.13 0.09 -0.16
N VAL A 61 -0.17 -0.61 -1.30
CA VAL A 61 -1.36 -1.30 -1.80
C VAL A 61 -1.15 -2.79 -1.53
N LEU A 62 -2.07 -3.39 -0.79
CA LEU A 62 -1.88 -4.72 -0.21
C LEU A 62 -3.04 -5.65 -0.55
N GLU A 63 -2.72 -6.80 -1.17
CA GLU A 63 -3.64 -7.94 -1.30
C GLU A 63 -3.61 -8.75 -0.01
N LEU A 64 -4.78 -9.17 0.47
CA LEU A 64 -4.88 -9.98 1.68
C LEU A 64 -4.62 -11.47 1.43
N ASP A 65 -4.92 -11.95 0.22
CA ASP A 65 -4.68 -13.35 -0.17
C ASP A 65 -3.30 -13.46 -0.83
N LEU A 66 -2.29 -13.71 -0.01
CA LEU A 66 -0.90 -13.80 -0.45
C LEU A 66 -0.43 -15.26 -0.43
N PRO A 67 0.54 -15.64 -1.29
CA PRO A 67 0.96 -17.03 -1.40
C PRO A 67 1.71 -17.57 -0.17
N ASP A 68 2.37 -16.72 0.59
CA ASP A 68 3.26 -17.14 1.69
C ASP A 68 2.62 -16.95 3.08
N ARG A 69 1.69 -16.02 3.21
CA ARG A 69 1.07 -15.69 4.51
C ARG A 69 -0.21 -14.89 4.28
N SER A 70 -0.97 -14.70 5.35
CA SER A 70 -2.11 -13.80 5.32
C SER A 70 -1.66 -12.35 5.17
N GLY A 71 -2.34 -11.60 4.32
CA GLY A 71 -2.12 -10.17 4.22
C GLY A 71 -2.43 -9.41 5.50
N PHE A 72 -3.26 -9.97 6.37
CA PHE A 72 -3.49 -9.38 7.70
C PHE A 72 -2.22 -9.36 8.55
N GLU A 73 -1.39 -10.40 8.46
CA GLU A 73 -0.08 -10.42 9.15
C GLU A 73 0.82 -9.31 8.63
N VAL A 74 0.83 -9.12 7.32
CA VAL A 74 1.60 -8.04 6.69
C VAL A 74 1.07 -6.68 7.15
N LEU A 75 -0.24 -6.51 7.18
CA LEU A 75 -0.88 -5.26 7.62
C LEU A 75 -0.50 -4.90 9.05
N VAL A 76 -0.52 -5.87 9.96
CA VAL A 76 -0.13 -5.64 11.36
C VAL A 76 1.34 -5.21 11.46
N ASP A 77 2.21 -5.80 10.64
CA ASP A 77 3.63 -5.41 10.62
C ASP A 77 3.85 -4.02 10.02
N LEU A 78 3.03 -3.64 9.02
CA LEU A 78 3.11 -2.31 8.39
C LEU A 78 2.53 -1.22 9.29
N VAL A 79 1.47 -1.54 10.04
CA VAL A 79 0.75 -0.58 10.90
C VAL A 79 0.63 -1.17 12.31
N PRO A 80 1.74 -1.26 13.05
CA PRO A 80 1.70 -1.85 14.39
C PRO A 80 0.89 -1.02 15.39
N LEU A 81 0.77 0.29 15.16
CA LEU A 81 -0.04 1.19 15.99
C LEU A 81 -1.11 1.83 15.10
N VAL A 82 -2.33 1.32 15.18
CA VAL A 82 -3.45 1.77 14.32
C VAL A 82 -3.72 3.26 14.47
N ARG A 83 -3.54 3.82 15.68
CA ARG A 83 -3.76 5.24 15.94
C ARG A 83 -2.65 6.14 15.40
N ARG A 84 -1.50 5.56 15.07
CA ARG A 84 -0.33 6.30 14.55
C ARG A 84 0.27 5.51 13.39
N PRO A 85 -0.42 5.44 12.26
CA PRO A 85 0.08 4.68 11.12
C PRO A 85 1.36 5.34 10.58
N ASN A 86 2.37 4.50 10.30
CA ASN A 86 3.63 4.95 9.70
C ASN A 86 3.46 5.21 8.21
N VAL A 87 2.55 4.47 7.59
CA VAL A 87 2.30 4.52 6.15
C VAL A 87 0.82 4.22 5.92
N PRO A 88 0.14 4.90 4.99
CA PRO A 88 -1.22 4.53 4.64
C PRO A 88 -1.20 3.21 3.87
N VAL A 89 -2.05 2.28 4.27
CA VAL A 89 -2.23 1.01 3.59
C VAL A 89 -3.61 0.97 2.97
N ILE A 90 -3.67 0.77 1.66
CA ILE A 90 -4.90 0.53 0.92
C ILE A 90 -4.96 -0.96 0.63
N VAL A 91 -5.98 -1.62 1.16
CA VAL A 91 -6.22 -3.03 0.84
C VAL A 91 -6.98 -3.10 -0.48
N LEU A 92 -6.43 -3.87 -1.41
CA LEU A 92 -7.04 -4.14 -2.71
C LEU A 92 -7.06 -5.65 -2.88
N THR A 93 -8.25 -6.26 -2.74
CA THR A 93 -8.38 -7.71 -2.59
C THR A 93 -9.48 -8.29 -3.46
N ARG A 94 -9.34 -9.57 -3.82
CA ARG A 94 -10.40 -10.34 -4.46
C ARG A 94 -11.47 -10.81 -3.47
N LEU A 95 -11.18 -10.77 -2.18
CA LEU A 95 -12.11 -11.22 -1.15
C LEU A 95 -13.30 -10.27 -1.04
N THR A 96 -14.51 -10.80 -1.05
CA THR A 96 -15.74 -10.00 -1.09
C THR A 96 -16.50 -10.00 0.24
N ASP A 97 -16.02 -10.70 1.26
CA ASP A 97 -16.67 -10.77 2.55
C ASP A 97 -16.50 -9.46 3.31
N ARG A 98 -17.63 -8.88 3.75
CA ARG A 98 -17.63 -7.62 4.50
C ARG A 98 -16.91 -7.72 5.84
N GLY A 99 -16.90 -8.90 6.46
CA GLY A 99 -16.15 -9.14 7.70
C GLY A 99 -14.66 -8.96 7.50
N VAL A 100 -14.14 -9.37 6.33
CA VAL A 100 -12.74 -9.17 5.95
C VAL A 100 -12.42 -7.68 5.86
N TRP A 101 -13.29 -6.90 5.25
CA TRP A 101 -13.07 -5.44 5.10
C TRP A 101 -13.10 -4.73 6.45
N THR A 102 -14.06 -5.10 7.30
CA THR A 102 -14.14 -4.54 8.66
C THR A 102 -12.88 -4.85 9.45
N LEU A 103 -12.42 -6.10 9.37
CA LEU A 103 -11.21 -6.53 10.07
C LEU A 103 -9.96 -5.81 9.54
N ALA A 104 -9.86 -5.61 8.23
CA ALA A 104 -8.75 -4.88 7.62
C ALA A 104 -8.69 -3.45 8.17
N LYS A 105 -9.82 -2.75 8.20
CA LYS A 105 -9.88 -1.39 8.72
C LYS A 105 -9.53 -1.33 10.20
N ARG A 106 -9.99 -2.29 10.99
CA ARG A 106 -9.65 -2.37 12.43
C ARG A 106 -8.16 -2.61 12.65
N ASN A 107 -7.49 -3.27 11.73
CA ASN A 107 -6.06 -3.53 11.81
C ASN A 107 -5.20 -2.48 11.11
N GLY A 108 -5.79 -1.36 10.75
CA GLY A 108 -5.05 -0.19 10.32
C GLY A 108 -5.08 0.12 8.83
N ALA A 109 -5.83 -0.64 8.02
CA ALA A 109 -6.03 -0.27 6.61
C ALA A 109 -6.82 1.04 6.55
N LEU A 110 -6.32 1.99 5.79
CA LEU A 110 -6.99 3.27 5.60
C LEU A 110 -8.23 3.11 4.73
N ALA A 111 -8.17 2.23 3.73
CA ALA A 111 -9.28 1.90 2.85
C ALA A 111 -9.17 0.45 2.42
N CYS A 112 -10.31 -0.13 2.03
CA CYS A 112 -10.37 -1.50 1.53
C CYS A 112 -11.28 -1.55 0.31
N PHE A 113 -10.77 -2.06 -0.80
CA PHE A 113 -11.49 -2.15 -2.06
C PHE A 113 -11.45 -3.56 -2.62
N VAL A 114 -12.50 -3.90 -3.37
CA VAL A 114 -12.59 -5.17 -4.08
C VAL A 114 -12.05 -4.98 -5.50
N LYS A 115 -11.11 -5.82 -5.92
CA LYS A 115 -10.48 -5.74 -7.24
C LYS A 115 -11.48 -5.72 -8.39
N GLN A 116 -12.54 -6.54 -8.30
CA GLN A 116 -13.54 -6.68 -9.34
C GLN A 116 -14.33 -5.41 -9.60
N HIS A 117 -14.34 -4.48 -8.66
CA HIS A 117 -15.09 -3.22 -8.72
C HIS A 117 -14.20 -2.00 -8.76
N MET A 118 -12.89 -2.20 -8.98
CA MET A 118 -11.91 -1.11 -8.90
C MET A 118 -11.18 -0.95 -10.23
N GLY A 119 -11.32 0.22 -10.83
CA GLY A 119 -10.45 0.61 -11.93
C GLY A 119 -9.15 1.22 -11.41
N TYR A 120 -8.09 1.20 -12.22
CA TYR A 120 -6.81 1.78 -11.79
C TYR A 120 -6.89 3.29 -11.59
N ASP A 121 -7.79 3.99 -12.30
CA ASP A 121 -8.02 5.43 -12.12
C ASP A 121 -8.61 5.73 -10.73
N ALA A 122 -9.56 4.92 -10.27
CA ALA A 122 -10.12 5.05 -8.93
C ALA A 122 -9.07 4.70 -7.86
N LEU A 123 -8.24 3.71 -8.11
CA LEU A 123 -7.13 3.38 -7.22
C LEU A 123 -6.14 4.54 -7.12
N ASP A 124 -5.82 5.18 -8.24
CA ASP A 124 -4.93 6.35 -8.25
C ASP A 124 -5.50 7.48 -7.37
N ARG A 125 -6.78 7.77 -7.48
CA ARG A 125 -7.43 8.77 -6.62
C ARG A 125 -7.37 8.38 -5.14
N ALA A 126 -7.56 7.10 -4.82
CA ALA A 126 -7.47 6.61 -3.46
C ALA A 126 -6.06 6.76 -2.90
N ILE A 127 -5.04 6.49 -3.71
CA ILE A 127 -3.64 6.69 -3.33
C ILE A 127 -3.36 8.17 -3.07
N GLN A 128 -3.78 9.05 -3.96
CA GLN A 128 -3.59 10.49 -3.79
C GLN A 128 -4.25 11.00 -2.51
N ASN A 129 -5.47 10.56 -2.25
CA ASN A 129 -6.19 10.92 -1.02
C ASN A 129 -5.48 10.40 0.24
N ALA A 130 -4.96 9.17 0.19
CA ALA A 130 -4.25 8.56 1.31
C ALA A 130 -2.95 9.31 1.62
N VAL A 131 -2.20 9.65 0.59
CA VAL A 131 -0.94 10.39 0.73
C VAL A 131 -1.21 11.80 1.26
N ALA A 132 -2.24 12.46 0.76
CA ALA A 132 -2.64 13.80 1.23
C ALA A 132 -3.07 13.76 2.70
N PHE A 133 -3.82 12.74 3.10
CA PHE A 133 -4.22 12.55 4.49
C PHE A 133 -3.00 12.39 5.41
N MET A 134 -2.06 11.55 5.01
CA MET A 134 -0.82 11.34 5.78
C MET A 134 0.09 12.57 5.78
N GLY A 135 -0.01 13.41 4.76
CA GLY A 135 0.73 14.67 4.67
C GLY A 135 0.37 15.68 5.77
N LEU A 136 -0.73 15.47 6.48
CA LEU A 136 -1.08 16.27 7.66
C LEU A 136 -0.18 15.97 8.86
N LEU A 137 0.56 14.85 8.82
CA LEU A 137 1.52 14.49 9.86
C LEU A 137 2.92 14.90 9.44
N PRO A 138 3.79 15.35 10.37
CA PRO A 138 5.19 15.62 10.06
C PRO A 138 5.86 14.39 9.46
N LYS A 139 6.68 14.58 8.42
CA LYS A 139 7.39 13.46 7.76
C LYS A 139 8.28 12.69 8.72
N GLU A 140 8.88 13.36 9.68
CA GLU A 140 9.72 12.74 10.71
C GLU A 140 8.93 11.70 11.52
N ASP A 141 7.68 12.01 11.82
CA ASP A 141 6.83 11.10 12.60
C ASP A 141 6.43 9.86 11.79
N ARG A 142 6.28 10.00 10.46
CA ARG A 142 5.95 8.87 9.58
C ARG A 142 7.07 7.86 9.45
N TYR A 143 8.32 8.34 9.47
CA TYR A 143 9.49 7.50 9.21
C TYR A 143 10.27 7.14 10.46
N ARG A 144 9.71 7.39 11.65
CA ARG A 144 10.37 7.00 12.88
C ARG A 144 10.36 5.49 13.02
N PRO A 145 11.52 4.88 13.30
CA PRO A 145 11.54 3.47 13.68
C PRO A 145 10.78 3.31 15.00
N ILE A 146 10.00 2.27 15.04
CA ILE A 146 9.19 1.93 16.20
C ILE A 146 10.03 1.16 17.20
#